data_6432f40e533a371558cd1d45ff0374ff
#
_entry.id   6432f40e533a371558cd1d45ff0374ff
#
_cell.length_a   1.000
_cell.length_b   1.000
_cell.length_c   1.000
_cell.angle_alpha   90.00
_cell.angle_beta   90.00
_cell.angle_gamma   90.00
#
_symmetry.space_group_name_H-M   'P 1'
#
loop_
_entity.id
_entity.type
_entity.pdbx_description
1 polymer ?
#
loop_
_entity_poly.entity_id
_entity_poly.type
_entity_poly.pdbx_seq_one_letter_code
_entity_poly.pdbx_strand_id
1 'polypeptide(L)'
;MFVLISTQLGNAQQNIVVDETIYLHANASTFVSGETLLYKIYCLKSSDKTISPISKIAYVELVDSDKKSVFKAKIKLENALGQGDYFIPTTLKTGSYKLVAYTNWMLNKPASDFFQMDINIVNPYKTNEKTPNSNVLTSNSNTLESSVNATDLNLRLNKKVFSSREHVDLKLESSNDNIKEGSYSLSVRKLDNIPTQNSISATNFATIPSNTVVLDGNSKAVLPELRGEMISGKVVSKSGTDKIQDVTVSFSLPGKSFVFQVVKTNSEGRFIFSIDKENYNPNIIIQVIDERADNYSITLDELPSINTTQLAFSPNNNLSYTFKESLLDRAVSSQIENAYIHRKKDNLEKQTTQDPFYATKAKEYVLDDYTRFKTLKETITEVTTEVYHKENNGVMHLHVTDPSVFPQLPDPALVLVDGLQLQNQIDLLKYNMKNIYRIDLIVGRYYVGPKSFNGLVSFITFDKDFASTQSGSSILKTTILRPQLKKIYNNVDYTNLADNARIPDFRNQLLWNPDVKLNKDSQTSFYTSDVAGNYEIRLEGFAKNGTPVSIKELIEVKDTATN
;
A
#
# COMPACT_ATOMS: atom_id res chain seq x y z
N MET A 1 11.62 -7.90 66.95
CA MET A 1 10.95 -6.78 66.26
C MET A 1 11.18 -6.95 64.77
N PHE A 2 10.26 -7.64 64.08
CA PHE A 2 10.32 -7.87 62.62
C PHE A 2 9.63 -6.69 61.92
N VAL A 3 10.40 -5.94 61.13
CA VAL A 3 9.85 -4.87 60.27
C VAL A 3 9.41 -5.52 58.95
N LEU A 4 8.10 -5.62 58.74
CA LEU A 4 7.47 -5.98 57.44
C LEU A 4 7.59 -4.76 56.53
N ILE A 5 8.51 -4.83 55.56
CA ILE A 5 8.55 -3.88 54.43
C ILE A 5 7.52 -4.35 53.41
N SER A 6 6.38 -3.70 53.37
CA SER A 6 5.38 -3.86 52.30
C SER A 6 5.90 -3.13 51.06
N THR A 7 6.42 -3.86 50.08
CA THR A 7 6.66 -3.33 48.74
C THR A 7 5.31 -3.16 48.04
N GLN A 8 4.82 -1.93 47.98
CA GLN A 8 3.77 -1.59 47.05
C GLN A 8 4.31 -1.68 45.63
N LEU A 9 3.96 -2.73 44.91
CA LEU A 9 4.10 -2.79 43.47
C LEU A 9 3.15 -1.74 42.88
N GLY A 10 3.67 -0.54 42.65
CA GLY A 10 2.98 0.47 41.87
C GLY A 10 2.81 -0.07 40.44
N ASN A 11 1.59 -0.39 40.07
CA ASN A 11 1.25 -0.57 38.66
C ASN A 11 1.50 0.77 37.96
N ALA A 12 2.67 0.92 37.36
CA ALA A 12 2.92 2.02 36.43
C ALA A 12 2.02 1.78 35.22
N GLN A 13 0.83 2.35 35.22
CA GLN A 13 -0.10 2.38 34.10
C GLN A 13 0.58 3.23 33.03
N GLN A 14 1.20 2.59 32.04
CA GLN A 14 1.83 3.29 30.93
C GLN A 14 0.70 3.92 30.10
N ASN A 15 0.58 5.23 30.18
CA ASN A 15 -0.27 5.99 29.29
C ASN A 15 0.23 5.83 27.84
N ILE A 16 -0.60 5.28 26.99
CA ILE A 16 -0.30 5.11 25.57
C ILE A 16 -0.67 6.40 24.85
N VAL A 17 0.32 7.07 24.23
CA VAL A 17 0.12 8.34 23.54
C VAL A 17 -0.01 8.10 22.04
N VAL A 18 -1.13 8.53 21.46
CA VAL A 18 -1.36 8.54 20.00
C VAL A 18 -0.86 9.88 19.45
N ASP A 19 0.41 9.90 19.03
CA ASP A 19 1.11 11.07 18.48
C ASP A 19 1.42 10.83 16.99
N GLU A 20 0.36 10.76 16.16
CA GLU A 20 0.50 10.52 14.73
C GLU A 20 -0.53 11.31 13.93
N THR A 21 -0.09 11.83 12.80
CA THR A 21 -0.92 12.55 11.81
C THR A 21 -0.40 12.28 10.41
N ILE A 22 -1.23 12.47 9.39
CA ILE A 22 -0.84 12.36 7.99
C ILE A 22 -1.00 13.70 7.28
N TYR A 23 0.00 14.06 6.49
CA TYR A 23 -0.10 15.03 5.41
C TYR A 23 -0.07 14.30 4.07
N LEU A 24 -0.90 14.75 3.12
CA LEU A 24 -0.93 14.22 1.76
C LEU A 24 -0.81 15.36 0.75
N HIS A 25 0.21 15.29 -0.12
CA HIS A 25 0.32 16.15 -1.30
C HIS A 25 -0.33 15.46 -2.49
N ALA A 26 -1.38 16.05 -3.06
CA ALA A 26 -2.04 15.59 -4.28
C ALA A 26 -1.67 16.50 -5.46
N ASN A 27 -1.61 15.93 -6.66
CA ASN A 27 -1.27 16.68 -7.87
C ASN A 27 -2.35 17.69 -8.33
N ALA A 28 -3.59 17.52 -7.88
CA ALA A 28 -4.70 18.45 -8.15
C ALA A 28 -5.83 18.26 -7.14
N SER A 29 -6.79 19.19 -7.13
CA SER A 29 -8.04 19.10 -6.36
C SER A 29 -9.29 19.03 -7.25
N THR A 30 -9.14 19.23 -8.56
CA THR A 30 -10.23 19.07 -9.55
C THR A 30 -9.75 18.18 -10.70
N PHE A 31 -10.53 17.14 -10.98
CA PHE A 31 -10.22 16.14 -12.00
C PHE A 31 -11.37 15.99 -13.01
N VAL A 32 -10.99 15.69 -14.24
CA VAL A 32 -11.91 15.17 -15.26
C VAL A 32 -11.77 13.64 -15.28
N SER A 33 -12.88 12.91 -15.50
CA SER A 33 -12.82 11.44 -15.66
C SER A 33 -11.83 11.05 -16.76
N GLY A 34 -10.98 10.08 -16.46
CA GLY A 34 -9.86 9.67 -17.32
C GLY A 34 -8.51 10.25 -16.89
N GLU A 35 -8.47 11.22 -15.98
CA GLU A 35 -7.24 11.71 -15.35
C GLU A 35 -6.85 10.83 -14.16
N THR A 36 -5.62 10.99 -13.67
CA THR A 36 -5.10 10.25 -12.51
C THR A 36 -4.83 11.20 -11.35
N LEU A 37 -5.44 10.90 -10.21
CA LEU A 37 -5.06 11.47 -8.91
C LEU A 37 -3.76 10.80 -8.48
N LEU A 38 -2.69 11.58 -8.37
CA LEU A 38 -1.37 11.19 -7.89
C LEU A 38 -1.16 11.77 -6.50
N TYR A 39 -0.60 11.01 -5.56
CA TYR A 39 -0.39 11.51 -4.21
C TYR A 39 0.86 10.95 -3.53
N LYS A 40 1.43 11.79 -2.65
CA LYS A 40 2.50 11.46 -1.70
C LYS A 40 1.99 11.61 -0.29
N ILE A 41 2.32 10.64 0.57
CA ILE A 41 1.93 10.59 1.98
C ILE A 41 3.16 10.83 2.85
N TYR A 42 2.97 11.64 3.87
CA TYR A 42 3.91 11.90 4.94
C TYR A 42 3.24 11.53 6.27
N CYS A 43 3.70 10.46 6.91
CA CYS A 43 3.24 10.07 8.23
C CYS A 43 4.12 10.74 9.28
N LEU A 44 3.54 11.66 10.04
CA LEU A 44 4.24 12.60 10.90
C LEU A 44 3.79 12.43 12.35
N LYS A 45 4.61 12.89 13.29
CA LYS A 45 4.13 13.13 14.65
C LYS A 45 3.23 14.35 14.68
N SER A 46 2.17 14.29 15.46
CA SER A 46 1.27 15.43 15.68
C SER A 46 1.97 16.58 16.37
N SER A 47 2.87 16.25 17.32
CA SER A 47 3.53 17.19 18.21
C SER A 47 4.51 18.14 17.54
N ASP A 48 5.38 17.63 16.64
CA ASP A 48 6.50 18.39 16.07
C ASP A 48 6.63 18.25 14.54
N LYS A 49 5.73 17.53 13.89
CA LYS A 49 5.73 17.26 12.45
C LYS A 49 6.98 16.52 11.94
N THR A 50 7.81 15.97 12.83
CA THR A 50 8.86 15.03 12.42
C THR A 50 8.24 13.69 11.98
N ILE A 51 9.02 12.88 11.29
CA ILE A 51 8.59 11.56 10.80
C ILE A 51 8.14 10.66 11.96
N SER A 52 6.95 10.04 11.84
CA SER A 52 6.49 9.01 12.77
C SER A 52 7.01 7.63 12.36
N PRO A 53 7.73 6.90 13.22
CA PRO A 53 8.22 5.56 12.90
C PRO A 53 7.18 4.45 13.14
N ILE A 54 5.99 4.78 13.69
CA ILE A 54 5.06 3.82 14.27
C ILE A 54 4.36 3.02 13.18
N SER A 55 3.52 3.66 12.38
CA SER A 55 2.72 2.95 11.37
C SER A 55 3.52 2.61 10.12
N LYS A 56 3.32 1.39 9.60
CA LYS A 56 3.90 0.91 8.34
C LYS A 56 2.90 0.87 7.20
N ILE A 57 1.62 1.12 7.49
CA ILE A 57 0.53 1.18 6.52
C ILE A 57 -0.28 2.46 6.74
N ALA A 58 -0.60 3.14 5.65
CA ALA A 58 -1.60 4.19 5.60
C ALA A 58 -2.77 3.77 4.73
N TYR A 59 -3.93 4.33 5.00
CA TYR A 59 -5.16 4.14 4.24
C TYR A 59 -5.52 5.46 3.55
N VAL A 60 -5.90 5.37 2.28
CA VAL A 60 -6.40 6.51 1.50
C VAL A 60 -7.77 6.15 0.97
N GLU A 61 -8.75 6.99 1.23
CA GLU A 61 -10.12 6.79 0.76
C GLU A 61 -10.62 8.02 0.02
N LEU A 62 -11.37 7.80 -1.05
CA LEU A 62 -12.17 8.82 -1.72
C LEU A 62 -13.64 8.54 -1.38
N VAL A 63 -14.25 9.47 -0.66
CA VAL A 63 -15.63 9.38 -0.18
C VAL A 63 -16.50 10.34 -0.96
N ASP A 64 -17.66 9.88 -1.46
CA ASP A 64 -18.63 10.72 -2.17
C ASP A 64 -19.53 11.52 -1.22
N SER A 65 -20.36 12.40 -1.75
CA SER A 65 -21.32 13.20 -0.98
C SER A 65 -22.40 12.36 -0.28
N ASP A 66 -22.63 11.13 -0.75
CA ASP A 66 -23.53 10.15 -0.12
C ASP A 66 -22.86 9.40 1.03
N LYS A 67 -21.66 9.81 1.45
CA LYS A 67 -20.85 9.21 2.52
C LYS A 67 -20.36 7.79 2.20
N LYS A 68 -20.29 7.41 0.94
CA LYS A 68 -19.78 6.12 0.50
C LYS A 68 -18.34 6.22 0.05
N SER A 69 -17.49 5.31 0.51
CA SER A 69 -16.14 5.15 0.01
C SER A 69 -16.20 4.56 -1.41
N VAL A 70 -15.81 5.35 -2.41
CA VAL A 70 -15.78 4.95 -3.83
C VAL A 70 -14.41 4.45 -4.26
N PHE A 71 -13.39 4.72 -3.46
CA PHE A 71 -12.04 4.21 -3.60
C PHE A 71 -11.41 4.05 -2.23
N LYS A 72 -10.71 2.95 -2.04
CA LYS A 72 -9.91 2.68 -0.84
C LYS A 72 -8.62 1.98 -1.22
N ALA A 73 -7.51 2.48 -0.72
CA ALA A 73 -6.19 1.90 -0.93
C ALA A 73 -5.44 1.73 0.39
N LYS A 74 -4.63 0.69 0.47
CA LYS A 74 -3.55 0.57 1.46
C LYS A 74 -2.26 1.05 0.81
N ILE A 75 -1.46 1.80 1.54
CA ILE A 75 -0.18 2.32 1.10
C ILE A 75 0.89 1.89 2.11
N LYS A 76 1.90 1.17 1.63
CA LYS A 76 3.08 0.84 2.43
C LYS A 76 3.85 2.12 2.73
N LEU A 77 4.21 2.31 3.99
CA LEU A 77 5.04 3.42 4.46
C LEU A 77 6.48 2.94 4.65
N GLU A 78 7.37 3.44 3.81
CA GLU A 78 8.81 3.24 3.93
C GLU A 78 9.42 4.50 4.55
N ASN A 79 10.06 4.36 5.71
CA ASN A 79 10.52 5.51 6.49
C ASN A 79 9.41 6.57 6.70
N ALA A 80 8.19 6.11 7.01
CA ALA A 80 6.99 6.92 7.20
C ALA A 80 6.48 7.67 5.94
N LEU A 81 6.98 7.34 4.78
CA LEU A 81 6.63 7.94 3.49
C LEU A 81 5.95 6.91 2.60
N GLY A 82 4.90 7.34 1.92
CA GLY A 82 4.17 6.50 0.98
C GLY A 82 3.78 7.27 -0.28
N GLN A 83 3.40 6.55 -1.31
CA GLN A 83 2.88 7.13 -2.55
C GLN A 83 1.84 6.21 -3.18
N GLY A 84 0.95 6.78 -3.94
CA GLY A 84 -0.04 6.03 -4.68
C GLY A 84 -0.73 6.86 -5.74
N ASP A 85 -1.63 6.21 -6.42
CA ASP A 85 -2.42 6.84 -7.46
C ASP A 85 -3.82 6.24 -7.55
N TYR A 86 -4.72 6.99 -8.17
CA TYR A 86 -6.06 6.53 -8.50
C TYR A 86 -6.49 7.07 -9.85
N PHE A 87 -6.70 6.19 -10.82
CA PHE A 87 -7.30 6.55 -12.10
C PHE A 87 -8.79 6.85 -11.89
N ILE A 88 -9.23 8.05 -12.27
CA ILE A 88 -10.62 8.49 -12.10
C ILE A 88 -11.49 7.87 -13.19
N PRO A 89 -12.28 6.82 -12.88
CA PRO A 89 -13.04 6.12 -13.91
C PRO A 89 -14.30 6.89 -14.33
N THR A 90 -14.78 6.61 -15.52
CA THR A 90 -16.04 7.17 -16.03
C THR A 90 -17.29 6.66 -15.32
N THR A 91 -17.13 5.73 -14.38
CA THR A 91 -18.22 5.24 -13.50
C THR A 91 -18.58 6.22 -12.40
N LEU A 92 -17.65 7.08 -11.98
CA LEU A 92 -17.90 8.12 -10.97
C LEU A 92 -18.80 9.22 -11.52
N LYS A 93 -19.64 9.79 -10.68
CA LYS A 93 -20.51 10.91 -11.03
C LYS A 93 -19.74 12.24 -10.90
N THR A 94 -20.21 13.26 -11.62
CA THR A 94 -19.80 14.64 -11.36
C THR A 94 -20.25 15.03 -9.96
N GLY A 95 -19.34 15.60 -9.16
CA GLY A 95 -19.67 16.05 -7.81
C GLY A 95 -18.45 16.32 -6.94
N SER A 96 -18.76 16.65 -5.69
CA SER A 96 -17.76 16.86 -4.64
C SER A 96 -17.48 15.56 -3.91
N TYR A 97 -16.21 15.30 -3.68
CA TYR A 97 -15.68 14.15 -2.97
C TYR A 97 -14.74 14.62 -1.86
N LYS A 98 -14.46 13.74 -0.92
CA LYS A 98 -13.49 13.98 0.15
C LYS A 98 -12.38 12.93 0.05
N LEU A 99 -11.16 13.37 -0.16
CA LEU A 99 -9.96 12.53 -0.03
C LEU A 99 -9.55 12.52 1.44
N VAL A 100 -9.51 11.33 2.04
CA VAL A 100 -9.16 11.15 3.45
C VAL A 100 -7.97 10.22 3.56
N ALA A 101 -7.01 10.56 4.43
CA ALA A 101 -5.86 9.70 4.70
C ALA A 101 -5.62 9.54 6.20
N TYR A 102 -5.35 8.32 6.63
CA TYR A 102 -5.18 7.95 8.03
C TYR A 102 -4.37 6.66 8.18
N THR A 103 -3.94 6.34 9.40
CA THR A 103 -3.37 5.05 9.78
C THR A 103 -4.30 4.33 10.76
N ASN A 104 -4.10 3.04 10.97
CA ASN A 104 -4.82 2.31 12.03
C ASN A 104 -4.65 2.97 13.40
N TRP A 105 -3.44 3.46 13.68
CA TRP A 105 -3.15 4.13 14.95
C TRP A 105 -3.97 5.40 15.14
N MET A 106 -4.19 6.16 14.06
CA MET A 106 -5.01 7.37 14.08
C MET A 106 -6.50 7.11 14.32
N LEU A 107 -7.02 5.89 14.14
CA LEU A 107 -8.43 5.56 14.46
C LEU A 107 -8.75 5.69 15.95
N ASN A 108 -7.74 5.84 16.80
CA ASN A 108 -7.90 6.20 18.21
C ASN A 108 -8.14 7.71 18.43
N LYS A 109 -8.17 8.51 17.37
CA LYS A 109 -8.44 9.94 17.36
C LYS A 109 -9.79 10.25 16.72
N PRO A 110 -10.36 11.44 16.95
CA PRO A 110 -11.57 11.87 16.23
C PRO A 110 -11.26 12.03 14.72
N ALA A 111 -12.28 11.81 13.89
CA ALA A 111 -12.13 11.87 12.42
C ALA A 111 -11.69 13.27 11.91
N SER A 112 -11.91 14.33 12.71
CA SER A 112 -11.40 15.69 12.42
C SER A 112 -9.88 15.77 12.35
N ASP A 113 -9.17 14.85 13.00
CA ASP A 113 -7.70 14.83 13.05
C ASP A 113 -7.07 14.07 11.87
N PHE A 114 -7.89 13.44 11.03
CA PHE A 114 -7.41 12.79 9.80
C PHE A 114 -7.16 13.85 8.73
N PHE A 115 -6.22 13.56 7.84
CA PHE A 115 -6.06 14.40 6.65
C PHE A 115 -7.32 14.36 5.80
N GLN A 116 -7.84 15.53 5.44
CA GLN A 116 -9.01 15.68 4.60
C GLN A 116 -8.76 16.76 3.54
N MET A 117 -9.12 16.46 2.30
CA MET A 117 -9.03 17.38 1.18
C MET A 117 -10.28 17.27 0.30
N ASP A 118 -10.86 18.38 -0.07
CA ASP A 118 -11.98 18.41 -1.00
C ASP A 118 -11.48 18.16 -2.43
N ILE A 119 -12.16 17.26 -3.12
CA ILE A 119 -11.89 16.88 -4.51
C ILE A 119 -13.15 17.10 -5.32
N ASN A 120 -13.02 17.78 -6.46
CA ASN A 120 -14.07 17.85 -7.46
C ASN A 120 -13.78 16.88 -8.59
N ILE A 121 -14.79 16.11 -8.99
CA ILE A 121 -14.72 15.26 -10.17
C ILE A 121 -15.76 15.73 -11.18
N VAL A 122 -15.33 15.95 -12.41
CA VAL A 122 -16.21 16.26 -13.55
C VAL A 122 -16.21 15.08 -14.50
N ASN A 123 -17.39 14.51 -14.72
CA ASN A 123 -17.57 13.43 -15.67
C ASN A 123 -18.36 13.90 -16.89
N PRO A 124 -17.70 14.24 -18.02
CA PRO A 124 -18.37 14.73 -19.23
C PRO A 124 -19.15 13.63 -19.97
N TYR A 125 -19.00 12.36 -19.58
CA TYR A 125 -19.63 11.21 -20.24
C TYR A 125 -20.96 10.81 -19.61
N LYS A 126 -21.35 11.42 -18.48
CA LYS A 126 -22.61 11.18 -17.81
C LYS A 126 -23.44 12.47 -17.73
N THR A 127 -24.68 12.39 -18.17
CA THR A 127 -25.65 13.47 -17.95
C THR A 127 -25.98 13.53 -16.46
N ASN A 128 -25.84 14.69 -15.85
CA ASN A 128 -26.32 14.89 -14.47
C ASN A 128 -27.85 14.88 -14.49
N GLU A 129 -28.47 13.99 -13.73
CA GLU A 129 -29.87 14.13 -13.35
C GLU A 129 -29.99 15.51 -12.67
N LYS A 130 -31.00 16.26 -13.08
CA LYS A 130 -31.22 17.66 -12.69
C LYS A 130 -31.09 17.85 -11.18
N THR A 131 -30.02 18.51 -10.73
CA THR A 131 -29.99 19.08 -9.39
C THR A 131 -30.69 20.43 -9.44
N PRO A 132 -31.76 20.63 -8.66
CA PRO A 132 -32.41 21.94 -8.57
C PRO A 132 -31.50 22.90 -7.81
N ASN A 133 -31.33 24.11 -8.33
CA ASN A 133 -30.75 25.29 -7.71
C ASN A 133 -29.43 25.09 -6.95
N SER A 134 -28.34 25.24 -7.65
CA SER A 134 -27.01 25.31 -7.06
C SER A 134 -26.35 26.65 -7.41
N ASN A 135 -25.65 27.19 -6.43
CA ASN A 135 -24.90 28.41 -6.56
C ASN A 135 -23.84 28.27 -7.67
N VAL A 136 -23.82 29.21 -8.59
CA VAL A 136 -22.78 29.29 -9.63
C VAL A 136 -21.44 29.54 -8.92
N LEU A 137 -20.44 28.71 -9.18
CA LEU A 137 -19.06 29.02 -8.77
C LEU A 137 -18.65 30.31 -9.44
N THR A 138 -18.47 31.33 -8.65
CA THR A 138 -17.59 32.44 -9.03
C THR A 138 -16.15 31.94 -8.91
N SER A 139 -15.37 32.10 -9.98
CA SER A 139 -13.95 31.80 -9.97
C SER A 139 -13.32 32.49 -8.75
N ASN A 140 -12.87 31.73 -7.74
CA ASN A 140 -11.78 32.24 -6.95
C ASN A 140 -10.61 32.35 -7.91
N SER A 141 -10.30 33.59 -8.30
CA SER A 141 -9.12 33.88 -9.09
C SER A 141 -7.96 33.27 -8.35
N ASN A 142 -7.43 32.16 -8.89
CA ASN A 142 -6.12 31.69 -8.48
C ASN A 142 -5.19 32.88 -8.75
N THR A 143 -4.80 33.58 -7.71
CA THR A 143 -3.77 34.59 -7.83
C THR A 143 -2.54 33.84 -8.37
N LEU A 144 -2.17 34.17 -9.60
CA LEU A 144 -0.98 33.67 -10.29
C LEU A 144 0.28 34.25 -9.62
N GLU A 145 0.46 34.00 -8.33
CA GLU A 145 1.59 34.50 -7.58
C GLU A 145 2.50 33.34 -7.19
N SER A 146 3.78 33.51 -7.50
CA SER A 146 4.83 32.65 -6.95
C SER A 146 4.89 32.91 -5.45
N SER A 147 4.81 31.86 -4.65
CA SER A 147 4.95 31.96 -3.20
C SER A 147 6.07 31.04 -2.72
N VAL A 148 7.03 31.62 -2.02
CA VAL A 148 8.14 30.88 -1.40
C VAL A 148 8.03 31.03 0.10
N ASN A 149 7.61 29.97 0.77
CA ASN A 149 7.51 29.89 2.23
C ASN A 149 8.66 29.09 2.87
N ALA A 150 9.80 28.98 2.16
CA ALA A 150 11.00 28.35 2.70
C ALA A 150 12.17 29.35 2.55
N THR A 151 12.66 29.85 3.66
CA THR A 151 13.72 30.85 3.68
C THR A 151 15.07 30.32 3.16
N ASP A 152 15.28 28.98 3.20
CA ASP A 152 16.58 28.37 2.93
C ASP A 152 16.58 27.40 1.72
N LEU A 153 15.50 27.31 0.96
CA LEU A 153 15.41 26.50 -0.25
C LEU A 153 15.15 27.37 -1.49
N ASN A 154 16.08 27.33 -2.43
CA ASN A 154 15.98 28.06 -3.69
C ASN A 154 15.61 27.13 -4.83
N LEU A 155 14.55 27.46 -5.55
CA LEU A 155 14.17 26.84 -6.81
C LEU A 155 14.63 27.72 -7.95
N ARG A 156 15.47 27.20 -8.85
CA ARG A 156 15.97 27.91 -10.02
C ARG A 156 15.59 27.16 -11.29
N LEU A 157 15.12 27.91 -12.27
CA LEU A 157 14.80 27.46 -13.61
C LEU A 157 15.80 28.07 -14.60
N ASN A 158 16.11 27.36 -15.67
CA ASN A 158 16.95 27.90 -16.76
C ASN A 158 16.25 29.08 -17.48
N LYS A 159 14.90 29.09 -17.54
CA LYS A 159 14.09 30.21 -18.03
C LYS A 159 12.63 30.10 -17.54
N LYS A 160 11.76 31.04 -17.91
CA LYS A 160 10.33 31.04 -17.50
C LYS A 160 9.36 30.74 -18.66
N VAL A 161 9.81 30.91 -19.90
CA VAL A 161 9.02 30.70 -21.11
C VAL A 161 9.67 29.63 -21.96
N PHE A 162 8.92 28.63 -22.34
CA PHE A 162 9.38 27.47 -23.09
C PHE A 162 8.51 27.25 -24.33
N SER A 163 9.08 26.56 -25.32
CA SER A 163 8.34 26.04 -26.47
C SER A 163 7.76 24.66 -26.16
N SER A 164 6.92 24.12 -27.07
CA SER A 164 6.46 22.73 -27.00
C SER A 164 7.64 21.76 -27.10
N ARG A 165 7.58 20.66 -26.32
CA ARG A 165 8.60 19.59 -26.25
C ARG A 165 10.00 20.10 -25.90
N GLU A 166 10.09 21.20 -25.19
CA GLU A 166 11.36 21.77 -24.78
C GLU A 166 11.79 21.23 -23.42
N HIS A 167 13.11 21.06 -23.27
CA HIS A 167 13.74 20.61 -22.03
C HIS A 167 13.73 21.73 -20.96
N VAL A 168 13.28 21.39 -19.77
CA VAL A 168 13.27 22.29 -18.61
C VAL A 168 14.23 21.73 -17.55
N ASP A 169 15.20 22.55 -17.18
CA ASP A 169 16.11 22.27 -16.07
C ASP A 169 15.60 22.98 -14.81
N LEU A 170 15.39 22.19 -13.77
CA LEU A 170 14.97 22.65 -12.45
C LEU A 170 16.03 22.26 -11.42
N LYS A 171 16.60 23.26 -10.76
CA LYS A 171 17.59 23.09 -9.71
C LYS A 171 17.04 23.51 -8.37
N LEU A 172 17.16 22.62 -7.39
CA LEU A 172 16.77 22.83 -6.01
C LEU A 172 18.03 22.87 -5.14
N GLU A 173 18.27 24.00 -4.48
CA GLU A 173 19.48 24.23 -3.68
C GLU A 173 19.12 24.71 -2.28
N SER A 174 19.78 24.12 -1.28
CA SER A 174 19.73 24.60 0.11
C SER A 174 21.10 24.53 0.75
N SER A 175 21.40 25.50 1.61
CA SER A 175 22.56 25.44 2.52
C SER A 175 22.25 24.76 3.85
N ASN A 176 20.96 24.61 4.17
CA ASN A 176 20.49 24.06 5.43
C ASN A 176 20.42 22.52 5.36
N ASP A 177 21.17 21.83 6.21
CA ASP A 177 21.26 20.38 6.21
C ASP A 177 19.93 19.71 6.61
N ASN A 178 19.14 20.31 7.49
CA ASN A 178 17.81 19.78 7.82
C ASN A 178 16.91 19.74 6.58
N ILE A 179 16.99 20.75 5.72
CA ILE A 179 16.24 20.81 4.46
C ILE A 179 16.79 19.78 3.47
N LYS A 180 18.11 19.64 3.34
CA LYS A 180 18.71 18.63 2.43
C LYS A 180 18.31 17.21 2.77
N GLU A 181 18.18 16.90 4.07
CA GLU A 181 17.77 15.59 4.56
C GLU A 181 16.25 15.42 4.68
N GLY A 182 15.47 16.40 4.22
CA GLY A 182 14.02 16.37 4.18
C GLY A 182 13.47 15.42 3.11
N SER A 183 12.16 15.29 3.09
CA SER A 183 11.42 14.54 2.07
C SER A 183 10.45 15.46 1.36
N TYR A 184 10.48 15.42 0.03
CA TYR A 184 9.71 16.33 -0.80
C TYR A 184 9.08 15.61 -1.99
N SER A 185 8.00 16.20 -2.50
CA SER A 185 7.34 15.79 -3.74
C SER A 185 7.14 17.00 -4.65
N LEU A 186 7.31 16.78 -5.95
CA LEU A 186 7.29 17.81 -6.97
C LEU A 186 6.22 17.50 -8.02
N SER A 187 5.35 18.46 -8.28
CA SER A 187 4.33 18.41 -9.33
C SER A 187 4.56 19.56 -10.31
N VAL A 188 4.44 19.28 -11.60
CA VAL A 188 4.37 20.30 -12.67
C VAL A 188 3.09 20.07 -13.46
N ARG A 189 2.10 20.96 -13.29
CA ARG A 189 0.76 20.77 -13.86
C ARG A 189 0.25 22.04 -14.52
N LYS A 190 -0.46 21.88 -15.64
CA LYS A 190 -1.14 22.98 -16.33
C LYS A 190 -2.21 23.62 -15.43
N LEU A 191 -2.22 24.93 -15.41
CA LEU A 191 -3.29 25.74 -14.83
C LEU A 191 -4.35 26.01 -15.91
N ASP A 192 -5.59 25.88 -15.52
CA ASP A 192 -6.74 26.27 -16.33
C ASP A 192 -7.69 27.15 -15.49
N ASN A 193 -8.77 27.60 -16.10
CA ASN A 193 -9.76 28.44 -15.41
C ASN A 193 -10.86 27.64 -14.71
N ILE A 194 -10.75 26.30 -14.71
CA ILE A 194 -11.70 25.44 -13.99
C ILE A 194 -11.52 25.67 -12.49
N PRO A 195 -12.60 25.93 -11.74
CA PRO A 195 -12.51 26.14 -10.31
C PRO A 195 -11.87 24.97 -9.59
N THR A 196 -10.87 25.26 -8.77
CA THR A 196 -10.18 24.27 -7.94
C THR A 196 -10.61 24.41 -6.49
N GLN A 197 -10.62 23.30 -5.77
CA GLN A 197 -10.75 23.33 -4.32
C GLN A 197 -9.41 23.74 -3.68
N ASN A 198 -9.48 24.34 -2.51
CA ASN A 198 -8.29 24.73 -1.77
C ASN A 198 -7.48 23.47 -1.39
N SER A 199 -6.31 23.32 -1.96
CA SER A 199 -5.35 22.30 -1.54
C SER A 199 -4.55 22.82 -0.34
N ILE A 200 -4.48 22.03 0.72
CA ILE A 200 -3.71 22.37 1.91
C ILE A 200 -2.22 22.20 1.57
N SER A 201 -1.44 23.27 1.66
CA SER A 201 0.03 23.20 1.56
C SER A 201 0.66 22.61 2.82
N ALA A 202 1.89 22.09 2.74
CA ALA A 202 2.60 21.61 3.91
C ALA A 202 2.74 22.69 4.99
N THR A 203 2.97 23.94 4.57
CA THR A 203 3.05 25.09 5.47
C THR A 203 1.73 25.32 6.20
N ASN A 204 0.61 25.35 5.47
CA ASN A 204 -0.70 25.54 6.09
C ASN A 204 -1.09 24.33 6.96
N PHE A 205 -0.77 23.11 6.54
CA PHE A 205 -1.01 21.92 7.34
C PHE A 205 -0.27 21.97 8.69
N ALA A 206 0.96 22.44 8.70
CA ALA A 206 1.75 22.54 9.94
C ALA A 206 1.14 23.52 10.98
N THR A 207 0.35 24.51 10.53
CA THR A 207 -0.34 25.44 11.43
C THR A 207 -1.65 24.90 12.00
N ILE A 208 -2.19 23.82 11.42
CA ILE A 208 -3.41 23.19 11.94
C ILE A 208 -3.08 22.48 13.25
N PRO A 209 -3.76 22.81 14.36
CA PRO A 209 -3.58 22.09 15.62
C PRO A 209 -3.87 20.60 15.42
N SER A 210 -2.95 19.78 15.84
CA SER A 210 -3.08 18.32 15.77
C SER A 210 -2.96 17.77 17.18
N ASN A 211 -4.03 17.13 17.66
CA ASN A 211 -4.11 16.67 19.04
C ASN A 211 -3.31 15.37 19.22
N THR A 212 -2.60 15.27 20.34
CA THR A 212 -2.16 14.00 20.89
C THR A 212 -3.27 13.45 21.77
N VAL A 213 -3.59 12.16 21.64
CA VAL A 213 -4.58 11.49 22.48
C VAL A 213 -3.88 10.54 23.41
N VAL A 214 -4.17 10.64 24.70
CA VAL A 214 -3.68 9.71 25.71
C VAL A 214 -4.77 8.67 25.95
N LEU A 215 -4.45 7.40 25.69
CA LEU A 215 -5.34 6.28 25.95
C LEU A 215 -5.11 5.79 27.38
N ASP A 216 -6.18 5.64 28.15
CA ASP A 216 -6.11 4.95 29.42
C ASP A 216 -5.93 3.45 29.20
N GLY A 217 -5.26 2.75 30.12
CA GLY A 217 -4.95 1.32 29.99
C GLY A 217 -6.19 0.40 29.93
N ASN A 218 -7.39 0.93 30.14
CA ASN A 218 -8.68 0.20 30.07
C ASN A 218 -9.40 0.41 28.75
N SER A 219 -8.98 1.36 27.91
CA SER A 219 -9.62 1.62 26.63
C SER A 219 -9.26 0.55 25.59
N LYS A 220 -10.24 0.14 24.81
CA LYS A 220 -10.07 -0.81 23.71
C LYS A 220 -9.40 -0.08 22.53
N ALA A 221 -8.07 0.02 22.59
CA ALA A 221 -7.28 0.72 21.58
C ALA A 221 -7.22 -0.07 20.27
N VAL A 222 -7.31 0.64 19.15
CA VAL A 222 -6.95 0.10 17.82
C VAL A 222 -5.42 0.01 17.74
N LEU A 223 -4.89 -1.15 17.42
CA LEU A 223 -3.45 -1.39 17.37
C LEU A 223 -2.81 -0.77 16.13
N PRO A 224 -1.61 -0.20 16.24
CA PRO A 224 -0.85 0.27 15.09
C PRO A 224 -0.24 -0.89 14.29
N GLU A 225 -0.09 -0.71 13.00
CA GLU A 225 0.59 -1.65 12.10
C GLU A 225 2.12 -1.43 12.15
N LEU A 226 2.73 -1.90 13.24
CA LEU A 226 4.14 -1.62 13.60
C LEU A 226 5.17 -2.31 12.70
N ARG A 227 4.86 -3.49 12.16
CA ARG A 227 5.80 -4.33 11.41
C ARG A 227 5.45 -4.43 9.93
N GLY A 228 4.24 -4.08 9.56
CA GLY A 228 3.70 -4.23 8.22
C GLY A 228 2.19 -4.36 8.27
N GLU A 229 1.61 -4.88 7.22
CA GLU A 229 0.17 -5.05 7.11
C GLU A 229 -0.34 -6.04 8.16
N MET A 230 -1.37 -5.66 8.89
CA MET A 230 -2.00 -6.50 9.91
C MET A 230 -3.26 -7.18 9.35
N ILE A 231 -3.34 -8.50 9.54
CA ILE A 231 -4.50 -9.32 9.21
C ILE A 231 -5.03 -9.92 10.51
N SER A 232 -6.25 -9.60 10.87
CA SER A 232 -6.89 -10.09 12.09
C SER A 232 -8.22 -10.75 11.83
N GLY A 233 -8.65 -11.58 12.77
CA GLY A 233 -9.90 -12.29 12.68
C GLY A 233 -10.19 -13.10 13.92
N LYS A 234 -11.16 -13.99 13.79
CA LYS A 234 -11.66 -14.79 14.91
C LYS A 234 -11.93 -16.23 14.48
N VAL A 235 -11.57 -17.17 15.35
CA VAL A 235 -12.02 -18.55 15.32
C VAL A 235 -13.30 -18.65 16.13
N VAL A 236 -14.31 -19.30 15.58
CA VAL A 236 -15.64 -19.46 16.19
C VAL A 236 -15.94 -20.96 16.29
N SER A 237 -16.39 -21.42 17.47
CA SER A 237 -16.91 -22.78 17.64
C SER A 237 -18.25 -22.92 16.95
N LYS A 238 -18.46 -23.95 16.16
CA LYS A 238 -19.75 -24.25 15.49
C LYS A 238 -20.83 -24.67 16.49
N SER A 239 -20.44 -25.43 17.51
CA SER A 239 -21.35 -25.87 18.57
C SER A 239 -21.59 -24.82 19.63
N GLY A 240 -20.72 -23.81 19.71
CA GLY A 240 -20.68 -22.83 20.80
C GLY A 240 -20.05 -23.36 22.10
N THR A 241 -19.65 -24.63 22.16
CA THR A 241 -19.16 -25.29 23.38
C THR A 241 -17.66 -25.58 23.35
N ASP A 242 -17.04 -25.62 22.18
CA ASP A 242 -15.60 -25.86 22.07
C ASP A 242 -14.78 -24.66 22.54
N LYS A 243 -13.65 -24.94 23.20
CA LYS A 243 -12.71 -23.89 23.65
C LYS A 243 -12.13 -23.16 22.43
N ILE A 244 -12.31 -21.85 22.36
CA ILE A 244 -11.80 -20.98 21.29
C ILE A 244 -10.46 -20.33 21.63
N GLN A 245 -10.03 -20.40 22.87
CA GLN A 245 -8.72 -19.93 23.33
C GLN A 245 -7.64 -20.97 23.06
N ASP A 246 -6.42 -20.52 22.73
CA ASP A 246 -5.24 -21.35 22.43
C ASP A 246 -5.39 -22.25 21.19
N VAL A 247 -6.43 -22.01 20.36
CA VAL A 247 -6.58 -22.71 19.07
C VAL A 247 -5.45 -22.28 18.15
N THR A 248 -4.76 -23.24 17.55
CA THR A 248 -3.63 -22.97 16.66
C THR A 248 -4.14 -22.64 15.25
N VAL A 249 -3.72 -21.50 14.73
CA VAL A 249 -4.12 -20.99 13.40
C VAL A 249 -2.88 -20.70 12.57
N SER A 250 -2.86 -21.17 11.33
CA SER A 250 -1.83 -20.86 10.35
C SER A 250 -2.32 -19.85 9.32
N PHE A 251 -1.40 -19.05 8.82
CA PHE A 251 -1.58 -18.10 7.74
C PHE A 251 -0.60 -18.40 6.63
N SER A 252 -1.09 -18.55 5.43
CA SER A 252 -0.30 -18.72 4.21
C SER A 252 -0.62 -17.61 3.22
N LEU A 253 0.43 -16.94 2.76
CA LEU A 253 0.40 -15.99 1.65
C LEU A 253 1.36 -16.53 0.57
N PRO A 254 0.86 -17.28 -0.40
CA PRO A 254 1.69 -17.97 -1.41
C PRO A 254 2.38 -16.99 -2.36
N GLY A 255 3.42 -17.45 -3.03
CA GLY A 255 4.12 -16.72 -4.08
C GLY A 255 5.65 -16.80 -3.99
N LYS A 256 6.36 -15.94 -4.73
CA LYS A 256 7.84 -15.92 -4.75
C LYS A 256 8.44 -15.60 -3.38
N SER A 257 7.93 -14.58 -2.73
CA SER A 257 8.31 -14.17 -1.36
C SER A 257 7.18 -14.53 -0.41
N PHE A 258 6.87 -15.82 -0.30
CA PHE A 258 5.74 -16.27 0.50
C PHE A 258 5.91 -15.97 1.99
N VAL A 259 4.76 -15.81 2.66
CA VAL A 259 4.70 -15.65 4.12
C VAL A 259 3.95 -16.83 4.70
N PHE A 260 4.53 -17.46 5.71
CA PHE A 260 3.87 -18.48 6.51
C PHE A 260 4.06 -18.16 7.99
N GLN A 261 2.96 -18.13 8.73
CA GLN A 261 2.96 -17.81 10.15
C GLN A 261 1.98 -18.75 10.88
N VAL A 262 2.28 -19.01 12.15
CA VAL A 262 1.41 -19.78 13.05
C VAL A 262 1.26 -18.99 14.34
N VAL A 263 0.02 -18.85 14.82
CA VAL A 263 -0.31 -18.18 16.08
C VAL A 263 -1.32 -18.99 16.87
N LYS A 264 -1.52 -18.63 18.14
CA LYS A 264 -2.64 -19.10 18.96
C LYS A 264 -3.66 -17.99 19.16
N THR A 265 -4.91 -18.37 19.22
CA THR A 265 -6.00 -17.43 19.54
C THR A 265 -5.97 -17.03 21.02
N ASN A 266 -6.43 -15.82 21.31
CA ASN A 266 -6.62 -15.33 22.68
C ASN A 266 -7.94 -15.88 23.31
N SER A 267 -8.29 -15.39 24.50
CA SER A 267 -9.50 -15.80 25.23
C SER A 267 -10.81 -15.53 24.49
N GLU A 268 -10.81 -14.56 23.56
CA GLU A 268 -11.96 -14.22 22.72
C GLU A 268 -11.97 -14.98 21.37
N GLY A 269 -11.01 -15.89 21.16
CA GLY A 269 -10.82 -16.61 19.90
C GLY A 269 -10.13 -15.76 18.79
N ARG A 270 -9.58 -14.60 19.11
CA ARG A 270 -8.97 -13.69 18.13
C ARG A 270 -7.55 -14.07 17.80
N PHE A 271 -7.18 -13.87 16.55
CA PHE A 271 -5.81 -14.01 16.03
C PHE A 271 -5.37 -12.75 15.28
N ILE A 272 -4.07 -12.52 15.21
CA ILE A 272 -3.45 -11.43 14.46
C ILE A 272 -2.20 -11.98 13.76
N PHE A 273 -2.09 -11.71 12.46
CA PHE A 273 -0.90 -11.92 11.64
C PHE A 273 -0.33 -10.59 11.17
N SER A 274 0.97 -10.52 10.95
CA SER A 274 1.64 -9.33 10.43
C SER A 274 2.46 -9.69 9.19
N ILE A 275 2.19 -9.02 8.08
CA ILE A 275 2.91 -9.21 6.83
C ILE A 275 3.95 -8.10 6.71
N ASP A 276 5.21 -8.43 6.95
CA ASP A 276 6.37 -7.54 6.90
C ASP A 276 7.17 -7.67 5.59
N LYS A 277 6.92 -8.74 4.83
CA LYS A 277 7.60 -9.04 3.57
C LYS A 277 6.90 -8.42 2.36
N GLU A 278 7.69 -8.14 1.33
CA GLU A 278 7.18 -7.72 0.02
C GLU A 278 6.54 -8.90 -0.72
N ASN A 279 5.26 -9.03 -0.54
CA ASN A 279 4.42 -9.97 -1.27
C ASN A 279 3.08 -9.27 -1.53
N TYR A 280 2.70 -9.13 -2.78
CA TYR A 280 1.48 -8.42 -3.19
C TYR A 280 0.38 -9.37 -3.69
N ASN A 281 0.53 -10.68 -3.49
CA ASN A 281 -0.53 -11.64 -3.78
C ASN A 281 -1.76 -11.30 -2.93
N PRO A 282 -2.94 -11.09 -3.53
CA PRO A 282 -4.15 -10.80 -2.76
C PRO A 282 -4.76 -12.06 -2.11
N ASN A 283 -4.40 -13.25 -2.59
CA ASN A 283 -5.00 -14.50 -2.14
C ASN A 283 -4.30 -15.01 -0.88
N ILE A 284 -5.05 -15.12 0.20
CA ILE A 284 -4.58 -15.66 1.47
C ILE A 284 -5.33 -16.94 1.83
N ILE A 285 -4.66 -17.79 2.59
CA ILE A 285 -5.26 -18.97 3.16
C ILE A 285 -5.00 -18.97 4.68
N ILE A 286 -6.06 -19.09 5.46
CA ILE A 286 -5.99 -19.22 6.92
C ILE A 286 -6.61 -20.54 7.31
N GLN A 287 -5.93 -21.30 8.18
CA GLN A 287 -6.37 -22.64 8.55
C GLN A 287 -6.26 -22.85 10.06
N VAL A 288 -7.27 -23.48 10.65
CA VAL A 288 -7.13 -24.06 11.99
C VAL A 288 -6.31 -25.35 11.85
N ILE A 289 -5.21 -25.46 12.58
CA ILE A 289 -4.31 -26.62 12.58
C ILE A 289 -4.34 -27.34 13.94
N ASP A 290 -5.52 -27.72 14.35
CA ASP A 290 -5.83 -28.42 15.59
C ASP A 290 -6.47 -29.79 15.28
N GLU A 291 -6.38 -30.74 16.19
CA GLU A 291 -6.99 -32.07 16.03
C GLU A 291 -8.50 -32.03 15.79
N ARG A 292 -9.17 -31.00 16.32
CA ARG A 292 -10.61 -30.78 16.17
C ARG A 292 -10.94 -29.64 15.22
N ALA A 293 -10.11 -29.43 14.19
CA ALA A 293 -10.27 -28.31 13.25
C ALA A 293 -11.69 -28.20 12.68
N ASP A 294 -12.37 -29.31 12.41
CA ASP A 294 -13.71 -29.36 11.85
C ASP A 294 -14.81 -28.75 12.75
N ASN A 295 -14.53 -28.59 14.05
CA ASN A 295 -15.45 -27.94 15.00
C ASN A 295 -15.45 -26.41 14.88
N TYR A 296 -14.53 -25.85 14.11
CA TYR A 296 -14.33 -24.41 14.03
C TYR A 296 -14.66 -23.83 12.65
N SER A 297 -14.94 -22.54 12.66
CA SER A 297 -14.98 -21.68 11.49
C SER A 297 -14.13 -20.43 11.70
N ILE A 298 -13.67 -19.81 10.60
CA ILE A 298 -12.80 -18.64 10.61
C ILE A 298 -13.54 -17.47 10.01
N THR A 299 -13.49 -16.32 10.67
CA THR A 299 -13.96 -15.03 10.15
C THR A 299 -12.84 -14.01 10.19
N LEU A 300 -12.70 -13.18 9.15
CA LEU A 300 -11.79 -12.04 9.15
C LEU A 300 -12.50 -10.79 9.67
N ASP A 301 -11.73 -9.93 10.30
CA ASP A 301 -12.18 -8.59 10.60
C ASP A 301 -12.30 -7.78 9.32
N GLU A 302 -13.25 -6.85 9.31
CA GLU A 302 -13.35 -5.87 8.24
C GLU A 302 -12.13 -4.95 8.23
N LEU A 303 -11.85 -4.36 7.07
CA LEU A 303 -10.81 -3.35 6.96
C LEU A 303 -11.13 -2.17 7.87
N PRO A 304 -10.10 -1.57 8.49
CA PRO A 304 -10.29 -0.35 9.25
C PRO A 304 -11.07 0.68 8.46
N SER A 305 -12.05 1.30 9.05
CA SER A 305 -12.91 2.28 8.40
C SER A 305 -13.12 3.49 9.29
N ILE A 306 -13.22 4.64 8.65
CA ILE A 306 -13.56 5.90 9.32
C ILE A 306 -15.07 6.05 9.43
N ASN A 307 -15.53 6.83 10.41
CA ASN A 307 -16.91 7.26 10.47
C ASN A 307 -17.16 8.36 9.43
N THR A 308 -17.59 7.98 8.23
CA THR A 308 -17.83 8.91 7.12
C THR A 308 -18.97 9.90 7.39
N THR A 309 -19.87 9.62 8.35
CA THR A 309 -21.00 10.52 8.67
C THR A 309 -20.52 11.86 9.21
N GLN A 310 -19.35 11.91 9.84
CA GLN A 310 -18.74 13.12 10.40
C GLN A 310 -18.01 13.98 9.36
N LEU A 311 -17.83 13.49 8.13
CA LEU A 311 -17.18 14.26 7.07
C LEU A 311 -18.10 15.39 6.60
N ALA A 312 -17.57 16.62 6.59
CA ALA A 312 -18.24 17.78 6.01
C ALA A 312 -17.86 17.89 4.53
N PHE A 313 -18.82 18.09 3.66
CA PHE A 313 -18.61 18.29 2.23
C PHE A 313 -18.89 19.72 1.86
N SER A 314 -18.05 20.28 1.02
CA SER A 314 -18.34 21.55 0.36
C SER A 314 -19.61 21.42 -0.49
N PRO A 315 -20.46 22.45 -0.57
CA PRO A 315 -21.66 22.40 -1.40
C PRO A 315 -21.29 21.98 -2.83
N ASN A 316 -22.13 21.15 -3.45
CA ASN A 316 -21.97 20.83 -4.87
C ASN A 316 -22.04 22.13 -5.67
N ASN A 317 -20.92 22.50 -6.24
CA ASN A 317 -20.81 23.69 -7.05
C ASN A 317 -21.10 23.31 -8.49
N ASN A 318 -22.18 23.81 -9.07
CA ASN A 318 -22.44 23.67 -10.49
C ASN A 318 -21.37 24.44 -11.27
N LEU A 319 -20.67 23.70 -12.14
CA LEU A 319 -19.76 24.34 -13.07
C LEU A 319 -20.55 25.23 -14.04
N SER A 320 -20.17 26.49 -14.10
CA SER A 320 -20.74 27.41 -15.10
C SER A 320 -20.42 26.94 -16.52
N TYR A 321 -21.31 27.25 -17.46
CA TYR A 321 -21.09 27.01 -18.88
C TYR A 321 -19.79 27.66 -19.41
N THR A 322 -19.29 28.69 -18.72
CA THR A 322 -18.02 29.38 -19.04
C THR A 322 -16.79 28.49 -19.00
N PHE A 323 -16.85 27.34 -18.30
CA PHE A 323 -15.73 26.39 -18.23
C PHE A 323 -15.81 25.24 -19.25
N LYS A 324 -16.80 25.26 -20.13
CA LYS A 324 -17.04 24.18 -21.10
C LYS A 324 -15.84 23.90 -21.99
N GLU A 325 -15.20 24.93 -22.52
CA GLU A 325 -14.03 24.79 -23.40
C GLU A 325 -12.86 24.13 -22.66
N SER A 326 -12.51 24.64 -21.49
CA SER A 326 -11.42 24.06 -20.69
C SER A 326 -11.69 22.63 -20.24
N LEU A 327 -12.95 22.30 -19.95
CA LEU A 327 -13.36 20.93 -19.63
C LEU A 327 -13.23 20.02 -20.85
N LEU A 328 -13.63 20.51 -22.04
CA LEU A 328 -13.51 19.76 -23.29
C LEU A 328 -12.04 19.52 -23.63
N ASP A 329 -11.19 20.54 -23.53
CA ASP A 329 -9.75 20.43 -23.79
C ASP A 329 -9.10 19.42 -22.86
N ARG A 330 -9.42 19.44 -21.55
CA ARG A 330 -8.92 18.44 -20.60
C ARG A 330 -9.42 17.05 -20.89
N ALA A 331 -10.70 16.90 -21.27
CA ALA A 331 -11.28 15.60 -21.61
C ALA A 331 -10.63 14.99 -22.86
N VAL A 332 -10.42 15.82 -23.91
CA VAL A 332 -9.74 15.40 -25.15
C VAL A 332 -8.28 15.04 -24.85
N SER A 333 -7.56 15.90 -24.13
CA SER A 333 -6.18 15.63 -23.70
C SER A 333 -6.07 14.31 -22.95
N SER A 334 -6.96 14.06 -22.00
CA SER A 334 -7.00 12.82 -21.23
C SER A 334 -7.29 11.60 -22.10
N GLN A 335 -8.19 11.70 -23.08
CA GLN A 335 -8.48 10.61 -24.03
C GLN A 335 -7.26 10.28 -24.89
N ILE A 336 -6.56 11.30 -25.41
CA ILE A 336 -5.36 11.11 -26.22
C ILE A 336 -4.27 10.45 -25.36
N GLU A 337 -3.99 10.96 -24.17
CA GLU A 337 -2.99 10.38 -23.26
C GLU A 337 -3.32 8.91 -22.93
N ASN A 338 -4.58 8.59 -22.64
CA ASN A 338 -5.02 7.22 -22.35
C ASN A 338 -4.91 6.30 -23.58
N ALA A 339 -5.15 6.81 -24.80
CA ALA A 339 -4.97 6.03 -26.03
C ALA A 339 -3.51 5.61 -26.25
N TYR A 340 -2.56 6.41 -25.81
CA TYR A 340 -1.13 6.16 -25.93
C TYR A 340 -0.47 5.68 -24.63
N ILE A 341 -1.25 5.32 -23.61
CA ILE A 341 -0.73 4.95 -22.28
C ILE A 341 0.27 3.79 -22.33
N HIS A 342 0.13 2.86 -23.28
CA HIS A 342 1.05 1.75 -23.45
C HIS A 342 2.48 2.18 -23.86
N ARG A 343 2.63 3.39 -24.43
CA ARG A 343 3.93 4.01 -24.76
C ARG A 343 4.50 4.87 -23.61
N LYS A 344 3.65 5.30 -22.70
CA LYS A 344 3.96 6.21 -21.59
C LYS A 344 3.76 5.51 -20.23
N LYS A 345 4.07 4.21 -20.15
CA LYS A 345 3.82 3.41 -18.93
C LYS A 345 4.72 3.85 -17.78
N ASP A 346 4.11 3.95 -16.62
CA ASP A 346 4.83 3.92 -15.36
C ASP A 346 5.52 2.56 -15.17
N ASN A 347 6.67 2.58 -14.56
CA ASN A 347 7.37 1.36 -14.19
C ASN A 347 7.01 0.98 -12.75
N LEU A 348 6.84 -0.32 -12.50
CA LEU A 348 6.76 -0.80 -11.13
C LEU A 348 8.17 -0.85 -10.52
N GLU A 349 8.31 -0.43 -9.28
CA GLU A 349 9.56 -0.64 -8.56
C GLU A 349 9.87 -2.14 -8.49
N LYS A 350 11.13 -2.47 -8.72
CA LYS A 350 11.54 -3.88 -8.75
C LYS A 350 11.40 -4.48 -7.35
N GLN A 351 10.55 -5.50 -7.26
CA GLN A 351 10.37 -6.23 -6.02
C GLN A 351 11.61 -7.05 -5.67
N THR A 352 12.02 -7.00 -4.42
CA THR A 352 13.10 -7.81 -3.89
C THR A 352 12.56 -9.19 -3.53
N THR A 353 13.07 -10.23 -4.17
CA THR A 353 12.75 -11.61 -3.74
C THR A 353 13.46 -11.88 -2.42
N GLN A 354 12.73 -12.27 -1.41
CA GLN A 354 13.26 -12.62 -0.10
C GLN A 354 13.31 -14.14 0.05
N ASP A 355 14.37 -14.62 0.69
CA ASP A 355 14.52 -16.02 0.98
C ASP A 355 13.42 -16.54 1.91
N PRO A 356 13.04 -17.82 1.79
CA PRO A 356 12.14 -18.47 2.73
C PRO A 356 12.65 -18.35 4.18
N PHE A 357 11.72 -18.28 5.13
CA PHE A 357 12.06 -18.13 6.56
C PHE A 357 12.92 -19.27 7.13
N TYR A 358 13.02 -20.39 6.42
CA TYR A 358 13.78 -21.58 6.79
C TYR A 358 15.08 -21.76 5.99
N ALA A 359 15.37 -20.92 5.00
CA ALA A 359 16.44 -21.12 4.00
C ALA A 359 17.82 -21.44 4.60
N THR A 360 18.20 -20.78 5.69
CA THR A 360 19.51 -20.99 6.34
C THR A 360 19.72 -22.38 6.95
N LYS A 361 18.65 -23.18 7.09
CA LYS A 361 18.67 -24.50 7.73
C LYS A 361 18.27 -25.64 6.79
N ALA A 362 17.77 -25.32 5.62
CA ALA A 362 17.24 -26.32 4.71
C ALA A 362 18.34 -26.95 3.84
N LYS A 363 18.25 -28.25 3.65
CA LYS A 363 18.94 -28.96 2.57
C LYS A 363 18.10 -28.80 1.31
N GLU A 364 18.71 -28.33 0.25
CA GLU A 364 18.05 -28.07 -1.02
C GLU A 364 18.28 -29.22 -2.00
N TYR A 365 17.20 -29.68 -2.64
CA TYR A 365 17.20 -30.64 -3.72
C TYR A 365 16.68 -29.96 -4.98
N VAL A 366 17.58 -29.47 -5.85
CA VAL A 366 17.22 -28.94 -7.16
C VAL A 366 16.93 -30.12 -8.10
N LEU A 367 15.66 -30.26 -8.53
CA LEU A 367 15.24 -31.47 -9.23
C LEU A 367 15.86 -31.63 -10.64
N ASP A 368 16.46 -30.58 -11.19
CA ASP A 368 17.24 -30.66 -12.45
C ASP A 368 18.57 -31.41 -12.29
N ASP A 369 19.08 -31.54 -11.07
CA ASP A 369 20.31 -32.28 -10.77
C ASP A 369 20.05 -33.80 -10.71
N TYR A 370 18.78 -34.24 -10.80
CA TYR A 370 18.34 -35.61 -10.68
C TYR A 370 17.48 -36.04 -11.88
N THR A 371 17.23 -37.35 -12.01
CA THR A 371 16.19 -37.84 -12.93
C THR A 371 14.84 -37.29 -12.48
N ARG A 372 14.14 -36.54 -13.37
CA ARG A 372 12.83 -35.96 -13.08
C ARG A 372 11.73 -37.02 -13.15
N PHE A 373 11.19 -37.34 -12.02
CA PHE A 373 10.04 -38.26 -11.89
C PHE A 373 8.73 -37.48 -12.07
N LYS A 374 7.66 -38.21 -12.41
CA LYS A 374 6.33 -37.62 -12.60
C LYS A 374 5.52 -37.63 -11.30
N THR A 375 5.72 -38.62 -10.46
CA THR A 375 4.92 -38.86 -9.25
C THR A 375 5.68 -38.45 -7.98
N LEU A 376 4.91 -38.05 -6.95
CA LEU A 376 5.46 -37.79 -5.62
C LEU A 376 6.19 -39.02 -5.05
N LYS A 377 5.59 -40.20 -5.19
CA LYS A 377 6.16 -41.45 -4.61
C LYS A 377 7.55 -41.73 -5.18
N GLU A 378 7.71 -41.69 -6.50
CA GLU A 378 9.01 -41.85 -7.14
C GLU A 378 10.02 -40.79 -6.67
N THR A 379 9.60 -39.52 -6.63
CA THR A 379 10.47 -38.40 -6.24
C THR A 379 10.99 -38.53 -4.81
N ILE A 380 10.12 -38.87 -3.83
CA ILE A 380 10.55 -39.03 -2.44
C ILE A 380 11.38 -40.30 -2.22
N THR A 381 11.19 -41.35 -3.01
CA THR A 381 11.97 -42.58 -2.91
C THR A 381 13.36 -42.45 -3.49
N GLU A 382 13.47 -41.78 -4.63
CA GLU A 382 14.73 -41.74 -5.42
C GLU A 382 15.55 -40.46 -5.18
N VAL A 383 14.93 -39.36 -4.77
CA VAL A 383 15.61 -38.08 -4.61
C VAL A 383 15.70 -37.64 -3.15
N THR A 384 14.57 -37.53 -2.46
CA THR A 384 14.53 -37.10 -1.06
C THR A 384 14.30 -38.26 -0.13
N THR A 385 15.30 -39.15 -0.03
CA THR A 385 15.20 -40.47 0.65
C THR A 385 14.88 -40.37 2.15
N GLU A 386 15.05 -39.21 2.76
CA GLU A 386 14.66 -38.93 4.15
C GLU A 386 13.15 -38.73 4.31
N VAL A 387 12.40 -38.52 3.20
CA VAL A 387 10.95 -38.25 3.24
C VAL A 387 10.17 -39.52 2.92
N TYR A 388 9.18 -39.80 3.74
CA TYR A 388 8.25 -40.90 3.49
C TYR A 388 6.81 -40.47 3.75
N HIS A 389 5.84 -41.19 3.24
CA HIS A 389 4.43 -40.90 3.44
C HIS A 389 3.72 -41.98 4.26
N LYS A 390 2.73 -41.55 5.03
CA LYS A 390 1.72 -42.43 5.66
C LYS A 390 0.34 -42.00 5.21
N GLU A 391 -0.49 -42.96 4.85
CA GLU A 391 -1.89 -42.71 4.48
C GLU A 391 -2.80 -43.48 5.43
N ASN A 392 -3.79 -42.77 5.97
CA ASN A 392 -4.80 -43.38 6.83
C ASN A 392 -6.15 -42.70 6.55
N ASN A 393 -7.17 -43.49 6.22
CA ASN A 393 -8.55 -43.04 5.97
C ASN A 393 -8.65 -41.88 4.95
N GLY A 394 -7.88 -41.91 3.86
CA GLY A 394 -7.87 -40.88 2.82
C GLY A 394 -7.14 -39.60 3.20
N VAL A 395 -6.46 -39.59 4.34
CA VAL A 395 -5.57 -38.50 4.76
C VAL A 395 -4.14 -38.95 4.60
N MET A 396 -3.36 -38.24 3.82
CA MET A 396 -1.95 -38.51 3.61
C MET A 396 -1.09 -37.47 4.33
N HIS A 397 -0.08 -37.95 5.05
CA HIS A 397 0.93 -37.12 5.68
C HIS A 397 2.34 -37.51 5.24
N LEU A 398 3.16 -36.48 4.99
CA LEU A 398 4.60 -36.65 4.81
C LEU A 398 5.30 -36.57 6.17
N HIS A 399 6.27 -37.45 6.33
CA HIS A 399 7.13 -37.55 7.51
C HIS A 399 8.59 -37.47 7.06
N VAL A 400 9.44 -36.98 7.96
CA VAL A 400 10.89 -36.90 7.74
C VAL A 400 11.57 -37.84 8.72
N THR A 401 12.44 -38.71 8.21
CA THR A 401 13.28 -39.59 9.03
C THR A 401 14.46 -38.77 9.59
N ASP A 402 14.62 -38.79 10.90
CA ASP A 402 15.79 -38.24 11.57
C ASP A 402 16.70 -39.35 12.05
N PRO A 403 17.87 -39.57 11.43
CA PRO A 403 18.78 -40.67 11.82
C PRO A 403 19.29 -40.58 13.25
N SER A 404 19.22 -39.39 13.87
CA SER A 404 19.69 -39.16 15.24
C SER A 404 18.66 -39.51 16.33
N VAL A 405 17.40 -39.79 15.92
CA VAL A 405 16.28 -40.04 16.84
C VAL A 405 15.68 -41.45 16.64
N PHE A 406 15.64 -42.21 17.74
CA PHE A 406 14.97 -43.53 17.74
C PHE A 406 14.18 -43.73 19.04
N PRO A 407 12.90 -44.13 18.99
CA PRO A 407 12.05 -44.31 17.79
C PRO A 407 11.76 -42.98 17.11
N GLN A 408 11.42 -43.03 15.81
CA GLN A 408 11.04 -41.82 15.04
C GLN A 408 9.81 -41.16 15.66
N LEU A 409 9.80 -39.84 15.66
CA LEU A 409 8.69 -39.06 16.18
C LEU A 409 7.42 -39.29 15.34
N PRO A 410 6.22 -39.45 15.96
CA PRO A 410 5.01 -39.81 15.25
C PRO A 410 4.39 -38.65 14.45
N ASP A 411 4.65 -37.40 14.84
CA ASP A 411 4.02 -36.24 14.25
C ASP A 411 4.48 -36.03 12.79
N PRO A 412 3.62 -35.51 11.90
CA PRO A 412 3.99 -35.22 10.52
C PRO A 412 4.92 -34.02 10.39
N ALA A 413 5.58 -33.93 9.24
CA ALA A 413 6.34 -32.73 8.84
C ALA A 413 5.42 -31.56 8.51
N LEU A 414 5.96 -30.34 8.61
CA LEU A 414 5.35 -29.18 7.98
C LEU A 414 5.54 -29.27 6.47
N VAL A 415 4.46 -29.37 5.73
CA VAL A 415 4.50 -29.44 4.27
C VAL A 415 3.98 -28.14 3.67
N LEU A 416 4.83 -27.52 2.85
CA LEU A 416 4.51 -26.28 2.12
C LEU A 416 4.62 -26.52 0.62
N VAL A 417 3.76 -25.87 -0.17
CA VAL A 417 3.93 -25.70 -1.62
C VAL A 417 3.84 -24.21 -1.93
N ASP A 418 4.94 -23.63 -2.37
CA ASP A 418 5.09 -22.17 -2.59
C ASP A 418 4.62 -21.33 -1.38
N GLY A 419 4.79 -21.85 -0.17
CA GLY A 419 4.35 -21.24 1.08
C GLY A 419 2.92 -21.58 1.51
N LEU A 420 2.15 -22.29 0.72
CA LEU A 420 0.84 -22.81 1.11
C LEU A 420 1.02 -24.05 1.98
N GLN A 421 0.52 -24.02 3.21
CA GLN A 421 0.51 -25.22 4.07
C GLN A 421 -0.52 -26.23 3.58
N LEU A 422 -0.09 -27.48 3.44
CA LEU A 422 -0.95 -28.62 3.20
C LEU A 422 -1.05 -29.47 4.47
N GLN A 423 -2.23 -29.49 5.11
CA GLN A 423 -2.49 -30.37 6.25
C GLN A 423 -2.68 -31.83 5.80
N ASN A 424 -3.33 -32.05 4.67
CA ASN A 424 -3.45 -33.30 3.98
C ASN A 424 -2.75 -33.17 2.61
N GLN A 425 -1.76 -34.03 2.36
CA GLN A 425 -0.95 -33.92 1.16
C GLN A 425 -1.49 -34.77 -0.02
N ILE A 426 -2.75 -35.19 0.02
CA ILE A 426 -3.39 -36.02 -1.05
C ILE A 426 -3.34 -35.32 -2.42
N ASP A 427 -3.39 -33.96 -2.42
CA ASP A 427 -3.29 -33.18 -3.65
C ASP A 427 -1.93 -33.35 -4.35
N LEU A 428 -0.85 -33.60 -3.59
CA LEU A 428 0.48 -33.82 -4.15
C LEU A 428 0.60 -35.15 -4.88
N LEU A 429 -0.21 -36.16 -4.53
CA LEU A 429 -0.22 -37.43 -5.27
C LEU A 429 -0.69 -37.27 -6.72
N LYS A 430 -1.54 -36.28 -6.97
CA LYS A 430 -2.09 -35.99 -8.29
C LYS A 430 -1.27 -34.92 -9.03
N TYR A 431 -0.42 -34.20 -8.33
CA TYR A 431 0.38 -33.14 -8.90
C TYR A 431 1.56 -33.70 -9.69
N ASN A 432 1.83 -33.13 -10.86
CA ASN A 432 2.97 -33.53 -11.67
C ASN A 432 4.27 -32.96 -11.08
N MET A 433 5.09 -33.84 -10.50
CA MET A 433 6.35 -33.43 -9.85
C MET A 433 7.37 -32.81 -10.82
N LYS A 434 7.20 -32.97 -12.13
CA LYS A 434 8.01 -32.24 -13.13
C LYS A 434 7.82 -30.72 -13.10
N ASN A 435 6.73 -30.24 -12.51
CA ASN A 435 6.47 -28.81 -12.31
C ASN A 435 7.15 -28.25 -11.04
N ILE A 436 7.76 -29.13 -10.22
CA ILE A 436 8.54 -28.70 -9.06
C ILE A 436 9.95 -28.35 -9.50
N TYR A 437 10.39 -27.14 -9.16
CA TYR A 437 11.76 -26.70 -9.38
C TYR A 437 12.72 -27.29 -8.33
N ARG A 438 12.33 -27.18 -7.04
CA ARG A 438 13.19 -27.54 -5.90
C ARG A 438 12.36 -28.06 -4.74
N ILE A 439 12.96 -28.95 -3.94
CA ILE A 439 12.43 -29.41 -2.65
C ILE A 439 13.43 -28.97 -1.57
N ASP A 440 12.95 -28.24 -0.59
CA ASP A 440 13.72 -27.82 0.59
C ASP A 440 13.32 -28.72 1.77
N LEU A 441 14.31 -29.30 2.43
CA LEU A 441 14.13 -30.27 3.50
C LEU A 441 14.82 -29.82 4.78
N ILE A 442 14.09 -29.86 5.90
CA ILE A 442 14.69 -29.78 7.24
C ILE A 442 14.42 -31.07 7.97
N VAL A 443 15.49 -31.72 8.44
CA VAL A 443 15.44 -32.90 9.29
C VAL A 443 15.41 -32.48 10.76
N GLY A 444 14.65 -33.21 11.58
CA GLY A 444 14.50 -32.96 13.01
C GLY A 444 13.38 -31.98 13.35
N ARG A 445 13.25 -31.66 14.64
CA ARG A 445 12.13 -30.86 15.12
C ARG A 445 12.28 -29.38 14.70
N TYR A 446 11.22 -28.86 14.09
CA TYR A 446 11.16 -27.49 13.59
C TYR A 446 9.99 -26.72 14.21
N TYR A 447 10.23 -25.46 14.63
CA TYR A 447 9.22 -24.64 15.30
C TYR A 447 8.82 -23.46 14.42
N VAL A 448 7.51 -23.26 14.26
CA VAL A 448 6.94 -22.04 13.65
C VAL A 448 5.95 -21.44 14.65
N GLY A 449 6.31 -20.30 15.22
CA GLY A 449 5.53 -19.72 16.31
C GLY A 449 5.33 -20.72 17.46
N PRO A 450 4.09 -20.96 17.92
CA PRO A 450 3.80 -21.85 19.03
C PRO A 450 3.68 -23.35 18.66
N LYS A 451 3.85 -23.71 17.38
CA LYS A 451 3.69 -25.10 16.88
C LYS A 451 5.03 -25.71 16.51
N SER A 452 5.23 -26.96 16.92
CA SER A 452 6.35 -27.79 16.48
C SER A 452 5.89 -28.81 15.43
N PHE A 453 6.82 -29.14 14.52
CA PHE A 453 6.66 -30.15 13.47
C PHE A 453 7.89 -31.06 13.46
N ASN A 454 7.75 -32.29 13.01
CA ASN A 454 8.88 -33.23 12.88
C ASN A 454 9.44 -33.17 11.46
N GLY A 455 10.19 -32.11 11.21
CA GLY A 455 10.74 -31.76 9.91
C GLY A 455 9.89 -30.74 9.14
N LEU A 456 10.47 -30.28 8.04
CA LEU A 456 9.80 -29.41 7.06
C LEU A 456 10.13 -29.93 5.67
N VAL A 457 9.12 -30.01 4.82
CA VAL A 457 9.26 -30.34 3.39
C VAL A 457 8.57 -29.21 2.61
N SER A 458 9.32 -28.42 1.85
CA SER A 458 8.76 -27.34 1.04
C SER A 458 9.04 -27.59 -0.43
N PHE A 459 7.97 -27.68 -1.19
CA PHE A 459 7.99 -27.81 -2.64
C PHE A 459 7.92 -26.41 -3.27
N ILE A 460 8.86 -26.09 -4.14
CA ILE A 460 8.92 -24.84 -4.87
C ILE A 460 8.64 -25.12 -6.33
N THR A 461 7.50 -24.65 -6.84
CA THR A 461 7.11 -24.85 -8.24
C THR A 461 7.80 -23.83 -9.17
N PHE A 462 7.82 -24.10 -10.49
CA PHE A 462 8.32 -23.11 -11.46
C PHE A 462 7.40 -21.90 -11.54
N ASP A 463 6.09 -22.13 -11.67
CA ASP A 463 5.11 -21.09 -11.99
C ASP A 463 4.46 -20.45 -10.77
N LYS A 464 4.64 -21.02 -9.57
CA LYS A 464 4.02 -20.54 -8.32
C LYS A 464 2.49 -20.56 -8.36
N ASP A 465 1.91 -21.52 -9.07
CA ASP A 465 0.48 -21.63 -9.40
C ASP A 465 -0.24 -22.76 -8.68
N PHE A 466 0.43 -23.43 -7.75
CA PHE A 466 -0.17 -24.56 -7.04
C PHE A 466 -1.45 -24.16 -6.29
N ALA A 467 -2.54 -24.87 -6.56
CA ALA A 467 -3.82 -24.70 -5.89
C ALA A 467 -4.22 -25.99 -5.14
N SER A 468 -4.48 -25.86 -3.85
CA SER A 468 -5.02 -26.97 -3.06
C SER A 468 -6.53 -27.10 -3.26
N THR A 469 -7.02 -28.34 -3.39
CA THR A 469 -8.46 -28.67 -3.45
C THR A 469 -9.11 -28.73 -2.07
N GLN A 470 -8.33 -28.72 -1.00
CA GLN A 470 -8.83 -28.80 0.38
C GLN A 470 -9.78 -27.65 0.68
N SER A 471 -10.89 -27.96 1.31
CA SER A 471 -11.92 -27.00 1.70
C SER A 471 -12.57 -27.46 3.01
N GLY A 472 -13.26 -26.56 3.69
CA GLY A 472 -13.93 -26.83 4.96
C GLY A 472 -14.12 -25.52 5.74
N SER A 473 -14.89 -25.55 6.80
CA SER A 473 -15.13 -24.38 7.64
C SER A 473 -13.88 -23.90 8.39
N SER A 474 -12.96 -24.84 8.63
CA SER A 474 -11.64 -24.58 9.27
C SER A 474 -10.60 -24.04 8.30
N ILE A 475 -10.93 -23.87 7.01
CA ILE A 475 -10.05 -23.37 5.96
C ILE A 475 -10.71 -22.17 5.29
N LEU A 476 -10.19 -20.99 5.52
CA LEU A 476 -10.62 -19.77 4.86
C LEU A 476 -9.68 -19.42 3.71
N LYS A 477 -10.17 -19.51 2.48
CA LYS A 477 -9.49 -19.01 1.27
C LYS A 477 -10.21 -17.74 0.82
N THR A 478 -9.49 -16.64 0.77
CA THR A 478 -10.11 -15.36 0.42
C THR A 478 -9.11 -14.40 -0.21
N THR A 479 -9.65 -13.37 -0.85
CA THR A 479 -8.87 -12.26 -1.42
C THR A 479 -9.00 -11.05 -0.50
N ILE A 480 -7.88 -10.41 -0.21
CA ILE A 480 -7.81 -9.20 0.61
C ILE A 480 -7.25 -8.02 -0.16
N LEU A 481 -7.62 -6.80 0.26
CA LEU A 481 -6.99 -5.59 -0.25
C LEU A 481 -5.52 -5.55 0.21
N ARG A 482 -4.60 -5.44 -0.76
CA ARG A 482 -3.16 -5.35 -0.50
C ARG A 482 -2.66 -3.93 -0.72
N PRO A 483 -1.50 -3.56 -0.14
CA PRO A 483 -0.87 -2.28 -0.44
C PRO A 483 -0.64 -2.11 -1.94
N GLN A 484 -0.83 -0.90 -2.44
CA GLN A 484 -0.52 -0.57 -3.83
C GLN A 484 0.97 -0.79 -4.11
N LEU A 485 1.26 -1.30 -5.30
CA LEU A 485 2.64 -1.41 -5.79
C LEU A 485 3.22 -0.01 -5.99
N LYS A 486 4.42 0.21 -5.49
CA LYS A 486 5.14 1.45 -5.69
C LYS A 486 5.53 1.61 -7.16
N LYS A 487 5.25 2.78 -7.72
CA LYS A 487 5.52 3.12 -9.10
C LYS A 487 6.66 4.12 -9.22
N ILE A 488 7.40 3.99 -10.29
CA ILE A 488 8.28 5.03 -10.83
C ILE A 488 7.46 5.66 -11.96
N TYR A 489 6.99 6.88 -11.72
CA TYR A 489 6.14 7.58 -12.69
C TYR A 489 6.92 7.96 -13.93
N ASN A 490 6.30 7.80 -15.09
CA ASN A 490 6.95 8.08 -16.36
C ASN A 490 7.27 9.58 -16.48
N ASN A 491 8.52 9.87 -16.83
CA ASN A 491 8.97 11.19 -17.23
C ASN A 491 9.33 11.12 -18.72
N VAL A 492 8.56 11.80 -19.56
CA VAL A 492 8.75 11.76 -21.02
C VAL A 492 10.07 12.40 -21.37
N ASP A 493 10.85 11.73 -22.23
CA ASP A 493 12.16 12.16 -22.72
C ASP A 493 12.13 12.33 -24.24
N TYR A 494 12.58 13.48 -24.73
CA TYR A 494 12.70 13.80 -26.15
C TYR A 494 14.15 13.88 -26.65
N THR A 495 15.13 13.40 -25.90
CA THR A 495 16.53 13.34 -26.36
C THR A 495 16.64 12.49 -27.63
N ASN A 496 15.84 11.43 -27.76
CA ASN A 496 15.70 10.66 -28.99
C ASN A 496 14.40 11.02 -29.72
N LEU A 497 14.45 12.05 -30.54
CA LEU A 497 13.31 12.57 -31.30
C LEU A 497 12.67 11.50 -32.23
N ALA A 498 13.46 10.55 -32.76
CA ALA A 498 12.97 9.55 -33.73
C ALA A 498 11.88 8.66 -33.14
N ASP A 499 11.98 8.30 -31.88
CA ASP A 499 11.05 7.38 -31.19
C ASP A 499 9.74 8.06 -30.77
N ASN A 500 9.80 9.35 -30.46
CA ASN A 500 8.68 10.09 -29.87
C ASN A 500 8.05 11.16 -30.78
N ALA A 501 8.66 11.47 -31.95
CA ALA A 501 8.21 12.56 -32.83
C ALA A 501 6.75 12.41 -33.32
N ARG A 502 6.28 11.17 -33.50
CA ARG A 502 4.94 10.86 -34.02
C ARG A 502 3.91 10.56 -32.92
N ILE A 503 4.32 10.57 -31.63
CA ILE A 503 3.42 10.33 -30.52
C ILE A 503 2.88 11.67 -30.04
N PRO A 504 1.56 11.90 -30.05
CA PRO A 504 0.98 13.12 -29.48
C PRO A 504 1.31 13.25 -27.99
N ASP A 505 1.62 14.43 -27.53
CA ASP A 505 1.88 14.72 -26.11
C ASP A 505 0.93 15.79 -25.58
N PHE A 506 -0.21 15.36 -25.10
CA PHE A 506 -1.25 16.22 -24.54
C PHE A 506 -1.28 16.21 -23.00
N ARG A 507 -0.11 15.95 -22.37
CA ARG A 507 -0.01 15.94 -20.91
C ARG A 507 -0.32 17.31 -20.32
N ASN A 508 -1.29 17.34 -19.40
CA ASN A 508 -1.51 18.44 -18.49
C ASN A 508 -0.65 18.32 -17.21
N GLN A 509 -0.23 17.10 -16.87
CA GLN A 509 0.75 16.78 -15.82
C GLN A 509 2.09 16.50 -16.48
N LEU A 510 3.03 17.46 -16.47
CA LEU A 510 4.34 17.30 -17.13
C LEU A 510 5.29 16.44 -16.30
N LEU A 511 5.25 16.62 -14.97
CA LEU A 511 6.10 15.89 -14.04
C LEU A 511 5.32 15.59 -12.75
N TRP A 512 5.44 14.37 -12.26
CA TRP A 512 5.14 13.98 -10.90
C TRP A 512 6.32 13.20 -10.34
N ASN A 513 7.03 13.81 -9.38
CA ASN A 513 8.12 13.15 -8.65
C ASN A 513 7.80 13.13 -7.16
N PRO A 514 7.38 11.98 -6.61
CA PRO A 514 7.02 11.87 -5.20
C PRO A 514 8.23 11.75 -4.26
N ASP A 515 9.45 11.64 -4.77
CA ASP A 515 10.66 11.44 -3.96
C ASP A 515 11.83 12.30 -4.44
N VAL A 516 11.69 13.60 -4.24
CA VAL A 516 12.74 14.58 -4.59
C VAL A 516 13.81 14.59 -3.52
N LYS A 517 15.07 14.37 -3.94
CA LYS A 517 16.26 14.47 -3.08
C LYS A 517 16.97 15.82 -3.30
N LEU A 518 17.42 16.44 -2.22
CA LEU A 518 18.13 17.74 -2.27
C LEU A 518 19.61 17.54 -1.95
N ASN A 519 20.32 16.75 -2.73
CA ASN A 519 21.78 16.65 -2.64
C ASN A 519 22.46 17.65 -3.61
N LYS A 520 23.77 17.86 -3.49
CA LYS A 520 24.52 18.86 -4.28
C LYS A 520 24.35 18.75 -5.80
N ASP A 521 23.98 17.56 -6.28
CA ASP A 521 23.83 17.25 -7.71
C ASP A 521 22.37 17.01 -8.11
N SER A 522 21.40 17.38 -7.26
CA SER A 522 19.97 17.14 -7.51
C SER A 522 19.45 18.12 -8.57
N GLN A 523 19.64 17.74 -9.83
CA GLN A 523 18.96 18.34 -10.95
C GLN A 523 17.77 17.48 -11.32
N THR A 524 16.60 18.08 -11.31
CA THR A 524 15.37 17.48 -11.84
C THR A 524 15.08 18.12 -13.18
N SER A 525 14.88 17.32 -14.20
CA SER A 525 14.51 17.81 -15.52
C SER A 525 13.24 17.14 -16.03
N PHE A 526 12.55 17.84 -16.90
CA PHE A 526 11.37 17.33 -17.59
C PHE A 526 11.22 18.04 -18.94
N TYR A 527 10.31 17.53 -19.77
CA TYR A 527 9.97 18.17 -21.04
C TYR A 527 8.56 18.70 -21.00
N THR A 528 8.36 19.88 -21.62
CA THR A 528 7.03 20.42 -21.90
C THR A 528 6.26 19.51 -22.85
N SER A 529 4.94 19.65 -22.90
CA SER A 529 4.07 18.93 -23.84
C SER A 529 3.71 19.78 -25.05
N ASP A 530 2.85 19.27 -25.94
CA ASP A 530 2.27 20.01 -27.06
C ASP A 530 1.18 21.00 -26.61
N VAL A 531 0.85 21.04 -25.32
CA VAL A 531 -0.23 21.85 -24.76
C VAL A 531 0.32 23.18 -24.25
N ALA A 532 -0.02 24.27 -24.94
CA ALA A 532 0.36 25.61 -24.52
C ALA A 532 -0.44 26.08 -23.30
N GLY A 533 0.14 27.03 -22.54
CA GLY A 533 -0.47 27.65 -21.37
C GLY A 533 0.47 27.81 -20.19
N ASN A 534 -0.10 28.22 -19.05
CA ASN A 534 0.64 28.37 -17.81
C ASN A 534 0.65 27.07 -17.03
N TYR A 535 1.82 26.75 -16.44
CA TYR A 535 2.02 25.56 -15.60
C TYR A 535 2.53 25.98 -14.23
N GLU A 536 1.96 25.36 -13.18
CA GLU A 536 2.44 25.50 -11.80
C GLU A 536 3.45 24.39 -11.51
N ILE A 537 4.62 24.79 -11.05
CA ILE A 537 5.61 23.94 -10.39
C ILE A 537 5.33 24.04 -8.90
N ARG A 538 5.01 22.92 -8.26
CA ARG A 538 4.67 22.86 -6.84
C ARG A 538 5.52 21.85 -6.13
N LEU A 539 6.31 22.32 -5.14
CA LEU A 539 7.10 21.49 -4.24
C LEU A 539 6.46 21.52 -2.85
N GLU A 540 6.21 20.36 -2.28
CA GLU A 540 5.64 20.19 -0.95
C GLU A 540 6.40 19.15 -0.14
N GLY A 541 6.53 19.34 1.17
CA GLY A 541 7.12 18.35 2.05
C GLY A 541 7.58 18.89 3.39
N PHE A 542 8.44 18.12 4.05
CA PHE A 542 8.94 18.46 5.38
C PHE A 542 10.45 18.21 5.45
N ALA A 543 11.15 19.15 6.08
CA ALA A 543 12.53 19.00 6.47
C ALA A 543 12.67 17.91 7.55
N LYS A 544 13.87 17.41 7.76
CA LYS A 544 14.16 16.37 8.78
C LYS A 544 13.67 16.73 10.19
N ASN A 545 13.74 18.00 10.54
CA ASN A 545 13.31 18.54 11.83
C ASN A 545 11.81 18.88 11.90
N GLY A 546 11.01 18.50 10.91
CA GLY A 546 9.57 18.76 10.85
C GLY A 546 9.18 20.14 10.28
N THR A 547 10.14 20.99 9.88
CA THR A 547 9.84 22.27 9.25
C THR A 547 9.13 22.05 7.90
N PRO A 548 7.94 22.62 7.69
CA PRO A 548 7.21 22.46 6.43
C PRO A 548 7.86 23.28 5.33
N VAL A 549 7.81 22.76 4.11
CA VAL A 549 8.31 23.41 2.89
C VAL A 549 7.22 23.39 1.83
N SER A 550 6.86 24.57 1.31
CA SER A 550 5.93 24.75 0.20
C SER A 550 6.47 25.81 -0.74
N ILE A 551 6.67 25.46 -2.00
CA ILE A 551 7.13 26.39 -3.04
C ILE A 551 6.21 26.26 -4.25
N LYS A 552 5.82 27.41 -4.80
CA LYS A 552 5.09 27.52 -6.06
C LYS A 552 5.84 28.43 -7.00
N GLU A 553 6.01 27.98 -8.24
CA GLU A 553 6.59 28.73 -9.33
C GLU A 553 5.78 28.54 -10.60
N LEU A 554 5.82 29.52 -11.49
CA LEU A 554 5.09 29.50 -12.75
C LEU A 554 6.04 29.47 -13.94
N ILE A 555 5.66 28.69 -14.94
CA ILE A 555 6.26 28.71 -16.27
C ILE A 555 5.17 28.83 -17.32
N GLU A 556 5.52 29.40 -18.48
CA GLU A 556 4.65 29.49 -19.65
C GLU A 556 5.18 28.58 -20.76
N VAL A 557 4.30 27.80 -21.37
CA VAL A 557 4.58 27.05 -22.59
C VAL A 557 3.85 27.73 -23.75
N LYS A 558 4.60 28.15 -24.77
CA LYS A 558 4.07 28.79 -25.98
C LYS A 558 3.93 27.75 -27.09
N ASP A 559 2.88 27.93 -27.90
CA ASP A 559 2.72 27.15 -29.13
C ASP A 559 3.80 27.56 -30.15
N THR A 560 4.49 26.58 -30.69
CA THR A 560 5.48 26.79 -31.76
C THR A 560 4.87 27.08 -33.12
N ALA A 561 3.54 26.93 -33.27
CA ALA A 561 2.84 27.14 -34.54
C ALA A 561 2.54 28.63 -34.86
N THR A 562 2.92 29.56 -34.00
CA THR A 562 2.63 31.00 -34.13
C THR A 562 3.88 31.87 -34.38
N ASN A 563 4.82 31.40 -35.22
CA ASN A 563 5.85 32.29 -35.80
C ASN A 563 5.74 32.34 -37.30
#